data_866722a5a63da1a30a58fa2509e2e2b3
#
_entry.id   866722a5a63da1a30a58fa2509e2e2b3
#
_cell.length_a   1.000
_cell.length_b   1.000
_cell.length_c   1.000
_cell.angle_alpha   90.00
_cell.angle_beta   90.00
_cell.angle_gamma   90.00
#
_symmetry.space_group_name_H-M   'P 1'
#
loop_
_entity.id
_entity.type
_entity.pdbx_description
1 polymer ?
#
loop_
_entity_poly.entity_id
_entity_poly.type
_entity_poly.pdbx_seq_one_letter_code
_entity_poly.pdbx_strand_id
1 'polypeptide(L)'
;MSASPAAQRAAAWLSPLPGPSPFGSDARHEPEHEAIRAEIAKLDSPAAAAQIDWKKVADAGTALLASRSKDFLIAAYTAHALHEQESLSGLLAGVALLHGMLEHAWDGMFPPPARIKGRVAALQWFIERAGMRLAASHGAHAPEQLEALDTALRELGDAARTRFAD
;
A
#
# COMPACT_ATOMS: atom_id res chain seq x y z
N MET A 1 -2.53 24.50 5.83
CA MET A 1 -3.53 23.43 5.69
C MET A 1 -3.06 22.18 6.43
N SER A 2 -3.93 21.60 7.22
CA SER A 2 -3.62 20.35 7.92
C SER A 2 -3.67 19.17 6.96
N ALA A 3 -2.76 18.22 7.13
CA ALA A 3 -2.81 16.96 6.40
C ALA A 3 -4.11 16.20 6.72
N SER A 4 -4.64 15.44 5.77
CA SER A 4 -5.83 14.62 6.01
C SER A 4 -5.54 13.54 7.07
N PRO A 5 -6.58 13.02 7.77
CA PRO A 5 -6.37 11.93 8.72
C PRO A 5 -5.65 10.73 8.11
N ALA A 6 -5.96 10.41 6.85
CA ALA A 6 -5.28 9.34 6.10
C ALA A 6 -3.80 9.63 5.90
N ALA A 7 -3.45 10.86 5.49
CA ALA A 7 -2.07 11.28 5.32
C ALA A 7 -1.30 11.30 6.64
N GLN A 8 -1.94 11.75 7.72
CA GLN A 8 -1.35 11.73 9.06
C GLN A 8 -1.02 10.29 9.51
N ARG A 9 -1.94 9.37 9.25
CA ARG A 9 -1.74 7.95 9.57
C ARG A 9 -0.62 7.33 8.75
N ALA A 10 -0.58 7.61 7.45
CA ALA A 10 0.46 7.12 6.55
C ALA A 10 1.85 7.68 6.90
N ALA A 11 1.94 8.85 7.47
CA ALA A 11 3.21 9.49 7.84
C ALA A 11 4.07 8.59 8.75
N ALA A 12 3.46 7.82 9.64
CA ALA A 12 4.19 6.89 10.52
C ALA A 12 4.92 5.79 9.72
N TRP A 13 4.35 5.38 8.59
CA TRP A 13 4.91 4.33 7.73
C TRP A 13 5.89 4.89 6.68
N LEU A 14 5.79 6.18 6.41
CA LEU A 14 6.61 6.90 5.43
C LEU A 14 7.86 7.54 6.05
N SER A 15 7.93 7.64 7.37
CA SER A 15 9.06 8.26 8.07
C SER A 15 10.37 7.59 7.69
N PRO A 16 11.45 8.37 7.50
CA PRO A 16 12.77 7.80 7.23
C PRO A 16 13.19 6.78 8.29
N LEU A 17 13.83 5.70 7.85
CA LEU A 17 14.31 4.66 8.75
C LEU A 17 15.68 5.04 9.32
N PRO A 18 15.97 4.66 10.57
CA PRO A 18 17.31 4.87 11.14
C PRO A 18 18.34 3.97 10.45
N GLY A 19 19.61 4.38 10.49
CA GLY A 19 20.71 3.62 9.93
C GLY A 19 21.28 4.25 8.65
N PRO A 20 22.04 3.45 7.86
CA PRO A 20 22.80 3.99 6.71
C PRO A 20 21.90 4.47 5.55
N SER A 21 20.68 3.97 5.45
CA SER A 21 19.72 4.39 4.42
C SER A 21 18.36 4.72 5.03
N PRO A 22 17.76 5.86 4.67
CA PRO A 22 16.40 6.22 5.12
C PRO A 22 15.32 5.28 4.56
N PHE A 23 15.64 4.47 3.56
CA PHE A 23 14.74 3.51 2.93
C PHE A 23 14.88 2.09 3.49
N GLY A 24 15.83 1.87 4.39
CA GLY A 24 16.14 0.54 4.93
C GLY A 24 16.90 -0.33 3.93
N SER A 25 16.66 -1.63 4.01
CA SER A 25 17.30 -2.63 3.16
C SER A 25 16.26 -3.48 2.42
N ASP A 26 16.68 -4.20 1.38
CA ASP A 26 15.82 -5.14 0.65
C ASP A 26 15.40 -6.29 1.58
N ALA A 27 14.13 -6.34 1.91
CA ALA A 27 13.55 -7.30 2.85
C ALA A 27 12.97 -8.55 2.18
N ARG A 28 13.17 -8.76 0.87
CA ARG A 28 12.57 -9.87 0.11
C ARG A 28 12.78 -11.25 0.71
N HIS A 29 13.89 -11.46 1.38
CA HIS A 29 14.25 -12.76 1.96
C HIS A 29 14.08 -12.80 3.47
N GLU A 30 13.50 -11.75 4.05
CA GLU A 30 13.18 -11.73 5.48
C GLU A 30 11.92 -12.54 5.76
N PRO A 31 11.85 -13.25 6.91
CA PRO A 31 10.70 -14.08 7.26
C PRO A 31 9.37 -13.31 7.26
N GLU A 32 9.38 -12.06 7.70
CA GLU A 32 8.19 -11.21 7.74
C GLU A 32 7.65 -10.92 6.34
N HIS A 33 8.54 -10.66 5.39
CA HIS A 33 8.16 -10.45 3.98
C HIS A 33 7.59 -11.72 3.37
N GLU A 34 8.21 -12.86 3.65
CA GLU A 34 7.73 -14.17 3.18
C GLU A 34 6.36 -14.51 3.78
N ALA A 35 6.15 -14.22 5.06
CA ALA A 35 4.87 -14.45 5.72
C ALA A 35 3.72 -13.63 5.10
N ILE A 36 3.99 -12.38 4.76
CA ILE A 36 3.01 -11.53 4.06
C ILE A 36 2.69 -12.13 2.68
N ARG A 37 3.71 -12.49 1.90
CA ARG A 37 3.49 -13.08 0.57
C ARG A 37 2.73 -14.41 0.65
N ALA A 38 2.96 -15.20 1.68
CA ALA A 38 2.26 -16.46 1.88
C ALA A 38 0.76 -16.23 2.12
N GLU A 39 0.38 -15.19 2.88
CA GLU A 39 -1.03 -14.83 3.04
C GLU A 39 -1.64 -14.38 1.71
N ILE A 40 -0.95 -13.52 0.96
CA ILE A 40 -1.45 -13.03 -0.34
C ILE A 40 -1.57 -14.16 -1.36
N ALA A 41 -0.68 -15.15 -1.34
CA ALA A 41 -0.74 -16.30 -2.25
C ALA A 41 -2.02 -17.14 -2.08
N LYS A 42 -2.70 -17.05 -0.95
CA LYS A 42 -4.01 -17.69 -0.75
C LYS A 42 -5.09 -17.16 -1.72
N LEU A 43 -4.91 -15.98 -2.30
CA LEU A 43 -5.81 -15.44 -3.32
C LEU A 43 -5.87 -16.31 -4.59
N ASP A 44 -4.87 -17.14 -4.84
CA ASP A 44 -4.79 -18.00 -6.02
C ASP A 44 -5.81 -19.15 -5.99
N SER A 45 -6.42 -19.42 -4.82
CA SER A 45 -7.43 -20.46 -4.64
C SER A 45 -8.65 -19.88 -3.92
N PRO A 46 -9.87 -20.05 -4.47
CA PRO A 46 -11.08 -19.53 -3.82
C PRO A 46 -11.28 -20.04 -2.38
N ALA A 47 -10.96 -21.31 -2.13
CA ALA A 47 -11.09 -21.90 -0.80
C ALA A 47 -10.09 -21.30 0.20
N ALA A 48 -8.84 -21.08 -0.23
CA ALA A 48 -7.80 -20.47 0.60
C ALA A 48 -8.01 -18.96 0.77
N ALA A 49 -8.54 -18.28 -0.27
CA ALA A 49 -8.81 -16.84 -0.23
C ALA A 49 -9.74 -16.44 0.91
N ALA A 50 -10.72 -17.28 1.25
CA ALA A 50 -11.63 -17.06 2.38
C ALA A 50 -10.94 -17.11 3.74
N GLN A 51 -9.70 -17.63 3.81
CA GLN A 51 -8.93 -17.81 5.04
C GLN A 51 -7.75 -16.85 5.19
N ILE A 52 -7.67 -15.83 4.33
CA ILE A 52 -6.60 -14.82 4.43
C ILE A 52 -6.79 -14.04 5.72
N ASP A 53 -5.71 -13.93 6.48
CA ASP A 53 -5.66 -13.08 7.67
C ASP A 53 -5.21 -11.67 7.28
N TRP A 54 -6.17 -10.83 6.90
CA TRP A 54 -5.90 -9.46 6.50
C TRP A 54 -5.33 -8.61 7.65
N LYS A 55 -5.73 -8.90 8.88
CA LYS A 55 -5.16 -8.22 10.04
C LYS A 55 -3.66 -8.50 10.17
N LYS A 56 -3.27 -9.75 9.99
CA LYS A 56 -1.87 -10.15 9.99
C LYS A 56 -1.07 -9.44 8.90
N VAL A 57 -1.63 -9.35 7.68
CA VAL A 57 -0.99 -8.63 6.57
C VAL A 57 -0.83 -7.15 6.91
N ALA A 58 -1.89 -6.50 7.41
CA ALA A 58 -1.84 -5.09 7.77
C ALA A 58 -0.81 -4.81 8.89
N ASP A 59 -0.84 -5.59 9.96
CA ASP A 59 0.06 -5.41 11.11
C ASP A 59 1.52 -5.66 10.73
N ALA A 60 1.79 -6.76 10.05
CA ALA A 60 3.15 -7.10 9.61
C ALA A 60 3.67 -6.12 8.55
N GLY A 61 2.82 -5.71 7.62
CA GLY A 61 3.18 -4.76 6.57
C GLY A 61 3.50 -3.38 7.10
N THR A 62 2.67 -2.83 7.98
CA THR A 62 2.94 -1.52 8.60
C THR A 62 4.18 -1.54 9.46
N ALA A 63 4.41 -2.62 10.22
CA ALA A 63 5.62 -2.79 11.01
C ALA A 63 6.89 -2.87 10.15
N LEU A 64 6.85 -3.61 9.04
CA LEU A 64 7.97 -3.72 8.11
C LEU A 64 8.30 -2.37 7.48
N LEU A 65 7.31 -1.64 7.01
CA LEU A 65 7.47 -0.32 6.40
C LEU A 65 8.02 0.71 7.40
N ALA A 66 7.59 0.64 8.64
CA ALA A 66 8.00 1.59 9.68
C ALA A 66 9.39 1.30 10.27
N SER A 67 9.96 0.10 10.08
CA SER A 67 11.17 -0.29 10.80
C SER A 67 12.26 -0.98 9.97
N ARG A 68 11.95 -1.52 8.80
CA ARG A 68 12.88 -2.40 8.07
C ARG A 68 13.15 -1.97 6.63
N SER A 69 12.10 -1.64 5.86
CA SER A 69 12.24 -1.45 4.42
C SER A 69 11.11 -0.64 3.84
N LYS A 70 11.42 0.33 3.01
CA LYS A 70 10.43 1.01 2.17
C LYS A 70 10.18 0.15 0.92
N ASP A 71 9.41 -0.91 1.09
CA ASP A 71 9.08 -1.89 0.05
C ASP A 71 7.72 -1.58 -0.56
N PHE A 72 7.70 -1.26 -1.86
CA PHE A 72 6.48 -0.83 -2.55
C PHE A 72 5.48 -1.97 -2.76
N LEU A 73 5.96 -3.20 -2.94
CA LEU A 73 5.08 -4.37 -3.02
C LEU A 73 4.37 -4.61 -1.68
N ILE A 74 5.13 -4.54 -0.58
CA ILE A 74 4.54 -4.65 0.77
C ILE A 74 3.57 -3.50 1.02
N ALA A 75 3.88 -2.30 0.56
CA ALA A 75 2.96 -1.16 0.67
C ALA A 75 1.63 -1.43 -0.05
N ALA A 76 1.68 -2.02 -1.25
CA ALA A 76 0.48 -2.38 -2.00
C ALA A 76 -0.37 -3.43 -1.25
N TYR A 77 0.26 -4.48 -0.73
CA TYR A 77 -0.43 -5.51 0.07
C TYR A 77 -1.01 -4.94 1.36
N THR A 78 -0.25 -4.10 2.05
CA THR A 78 -0.68 -3.42 3.28
C THR A 78 -1.87 -2.49 3.00
N ALA A 79 -1.82 -1.72 1.94
CA ALA A 79 -2.91 -0.82 1.54
C ALA A 79 -4.21 -1.60 1.28
N HIS A 80 -4.13 -2.74 0.60
CA HIS A 80 -5.30 -3.58 0.39
C HIS A 80 -5.81 -4.22 1.69
N ALA A 81 -4.91 -4.69 2.54
CA ALA A 81 -5.27 -5.26 3.84
C ALA A 81 -6.00 -4.24 4.73
N LEU A 82 -5.55 -2.98 4.73
CA LEU A 82 -6.24 -1.89 5.42
C LEU A 82 -7.64 -1.67 4.85
N HIS A 83 -7.80 -1.72 3.53
CA HIS A 83 -9.12 -1.62 2.90
C HIS A 83 -10.04 -2.77 3.33
N GLU A 84 -9.54 -4.00 3.38
CA GLU A 84 -10.32 -5.16 3.84
C GLU A 84 -10.72 -5.03 5.32
N GLN A 85 -9.85 -4.51 6.17
CA GLN A 85 -10.09 -4.38 7.61
C GLN A 85 -10.98 -3.20 7.99
N GLU A 86 -10.85 -2.09 7.30
CA GLU A 86 -11.38 -0.80 7.76
C GLU A 86 -12.25 -0.09 6.70
N SER A 87 -12.61 -0.79 5.63
CA SER A 87 -13.40 -0.23 4.54
C SER A 87 -12.78 1.05 3.97
N LEU A 88 -13.56 2.09 3.76
CA LEU A 88 -13.12 3.31 3.09
C LEU A 88 -12.02 4.06 3.85
N SER A 89 -12.07 4.05 5.17
CA SER A 89 -11.02 4.66 6.02
C SER A 89 -9.66 4.00 5.79
N GLY A 90 -9.65 2.66 5.71
CA GLY A 90 -8.43 1.90 5.41
C GLY A 90 -7.95 2.10 3.99
N LEU A 91 -8.86 2.19 3.01
CA LEU A 91 -8.53 2.48 1.63
C LEU A 91 -7.86 3.85 1.51
N LEU A 92 -8.41 4.88 2.16
CA LEU A 92 -7.81 6.22 2.15
C LEU A 92 -6.39 6.23 2.74
N ALA A 93 -6.18 5.52 3.85
CA ALA A 93 -4.84 5.40 4.44
C ALA A 93 -3.88 4.66 3.50
N GLY A 94 -4.34 3.60 2.85
CA GLY A 94 -3.56 2.85 1.88
C GLY A 94 -3.18 3.66 0.63
N VAL A 95 -4.11 4.44 0.10
CA VAL A 95 -3.84 5.34 -1.03
C VAL A 95 -2.83 6.41 -0.62
N ALA A 96 -2.97 6.99 0.57
CA ALA A 96 -2.00 7.95 1.11
C ALA A 96 -0.61 7.35 1.27
N LEU A 97 -0.52 6.10 1.71
CA LEU A 97 0.75 5.37 1.80
C LEU A 97 1.41 5.24 0.43
N LEU A 98 0.68 4.72 -0.56
CA LEU A 98 1.24 4.52 -1.91
C LEU A 98 1.62 5.85 -2.58
N HIS A 99 0.78 6.87 -2.44
CA HIS A 99 1.09 8.22 -2.93
C HIS A 99 2.38 8.75 -2.30
N GLY A 100 2.48 8.68 -0.97
CA GLY A 100 3.67 9.12 -0.26
C GLY A 100 4.94 8.36 -0.64
N MET A 101 4.83 7.06 -0.92
CA MET A 101 5.96 6.26 -1.43
C MET A 101 6.43 6.76 -2.79
N LEU A 102 5.52 7.08 -3.71
CA LEU A 102 5.86 7.62 -5.02
C LEU A 102 6.49 9.02 -4.92
N GLU A 103 5.99 9.85 -4.01
CA GLU A 103 6.50 11.23 -3.85
C GLU A 103 7.84 11.28 -3.12
N HIS A 104 8.01 10.51 -2.06
CA HIS A 104 9.10 10.71 -1.11
C HIS A 104 10.11 9.56 -1.03
N ALA A 105 9.77 8.38 -1.53
CA ALA A 105 10.65 7.21 -1.46
C ALA A 105 11.08 6.68 -2.84
N TRP A 106 10.72 7.35 -3.92
CA TRP A 106 10.93 6.86 -5.28
C TRP A 106 12.36 6.42 -5.56
N ASP A 107 13.34 7.22 -5.16
CA ASP A 107 14.75 6.98 -5.50
C ASP A 107 15.37 5.79 -4.76
N GLY A 108 14.87 5.47 -3.58
CA GLY A 108 15.46 4.46 -2.72
C GLY A 108 14.56 3.30 -2.29
N MET A 109 13.27 3.36 -2.61
CA MET A 109 12.36 2.26 -2.24
C MET A 109 12.63 0.99 -3.04
N PHE A 110 12.18 -0.14 -2.50
CA PHE A 110 12.31 -1.45 -3.15
C PHE A 110 10.99 -1.84 -3.86
N PRO A 111 11.06 -2.55 -5.00
CA PRO A 111 12.27 -2.92 -5.73
C PRO A 111 12.99 -1.70 -6.31
N PRO A 112 14.30 -1.80 -6.57
CA PRO A 112 15.08 -0.66 -7.10
C PRO A 112 14.59 -0.21 -8.47
N PRO A 113 14.92 1.03 -8.92
CA PRO A 113 14.46 1.56 -10.21
C PRO A 113 14.77 0.66 -11.41
N ALA A 114 15.86 -0.08 -11.39
CA ALA A 114 16.19 -1.05 -12.43
C ALA A 114 15.13 -2.16 -12.58
N ARG A 115 14.29 -2.38 -11.59
CA ARG A 115 13.17 -3.32 -11.60
C ARG A 115 11.82 -2.60 -11.59
N ILE A 116 11.69 -1.57 -12.40
CA ILE A 116 10.49 -0.73 -12.47
C ILE A 116 9.21 -1.52 -12.75
N LYS A 117 9.30 -2.60 -13.53
CA LYS A 117 8.15 -3.48 -13.80
C LYS A 117 7.54 -4.04 -12.52
N GLY A 118 8.35 -4.29 -11.50
CA GLY A 118 7.86 -4.74 -10.19
C GLY A 118 7.06 -3.66 -9.48
N ARG A 119 7.47 -2.39 -9.61
CA ARG A 119 6.72 -1.26 -9.06
C ARG A 119 5.39 -1.06 -9.76
N VAL A 120 5.40 -1.13 -11.09
CA VAL A 120 4.18 -1.03 -11.90
C VAL A 120 3.22 -2.16 -11.54
N ALA A 121 3.70 -3.39 -11.48
CA ALA A 121 2.88 -4.55 -11.15
C ALA A 121 2.26 -4.44 -9.75
N ALA A 122 3.00 -3.94 -8.76
CA ALA A 122 2.49 -3.72 -7.41
C ALA A 122 1.32 -2.73 -7.39
N LEU A 123 1.48 -1.60 -8.08
CA LEU A 123 0.42 -0.58 -8.15
C LEU A 123 -0.80 -1.09 -8.92
N GLN A 124 -0.60 -1.77 -10.05
CA GLN A 124 -1.69 -2.39 -10.82
C GLN A 124 -2.47 -3.40 -9.98
N TRP A 125 -1.77 -4.27 -9.28
CA TRP A 125 -2.39 -5.24 -8.39
C TRP A 125 -3.29 -4.55 -7.34
N PHE A 126 -2.78 -3.49 -6.71
CA PHE A 126 -3.56 -2.74 -5.72
C PHE A 126 -4.81 -2.10 -6.34
N ILE A 127 -4.67 -1.43 -7.48
CA ILE A 127 -5.81 -0.76 -8.16
C ILE A 127 -6.88 -1.77 -8.56
N GLU A 128 -6.50 -2.91 -9.11
CA GLU A 128 -7.44 -3.97 -9.48
C GLU A 128 -8.19 -4.50 -8.26
N ARG A 129 -7.48 -4.79 -7.18
CA ARG A 129 -8.08 -5.30 -5.94
C ARG A 129 -8.99 -4.27 -5.27
N ALA A 130 -8.56 -3.02 -5.23
CA ALA A 130 -9.39 -1.93 -4.69
C ALA A 130 -10.69 -1.78 -5.48
N GLY A 131 -10.61 -1.83 -6.81
CA GLY A 131 -11.80 -1.77 -7.67
C GLY A 131 -12.76 -2.93 -7.43
N MET A 132 -12.25 -4.16 -7.33
CA MET A 132 -13.06 -5.34 -7.03
C MET A 132 -13.72 -5.24 -5.65
N ARG A 133 -12.98 -4.79 -4.65
CA ARG A 133 -13.50 -4.65 -3.28
C ARG A 133 -14.57 -3.56 -3.18
N LEU A 134 -14.38 -2.42 -3.87
CA LEU A 134 -15.37 -1.35 -3.93
C LEU A 134 -16.64 -1.82 -4.64
N ALA A 135 -16.52 -2.53 -5.75
CA ALA A 135 -17.67 -3.08 -6.49
C ALA A 135 -18.48 -4.08 -5.65
N ALA A 136 -17.83 -4.82 -4.75
CA ALA A 136 -18.48 -5.76 -3.86
C ALA A 136 -19.05 -5.10 -2.59
N SER A 137 -18.80 -3.82 -2.37
CA SER A 137 -19.29 -3.09 -1.21
C SER A 137 -20.78 -2.75 -1.35
N HIS A 138 -21.56 -3.02 -0.31
CA HIS A 138 -23.00 -2.79 -0.29
C HIS A 138 -23.44 -1.70 0.69
N GLY A 139 -22.50 -0.97 1.27
CA GLY A 139 -22.79 0.09 2.25
C GLY A 139 -22.93 1.47 1.57
N ALA A 140 -23.73 2.35 2.22
CA ALA A 140 -23.71 3.75 1.87
C ALA A 140 -22.46 4.40 2.49
N HIS A 141 -21.77 5.22 1.71
CA HIS A 141 -20.62 5.98 2.17
C HIS A 141 -20.97 7.46 2.29
N ALA A 142 -20.38 8.14 3.27
CA ALA A 142 -20.57 9.57 3.42
C ALA A 142 -20.01 10.31 2.19
N PRO A 143 -20.73 11.32 1.66
CA PRO A 143 -20.25 12.08 0.50
C PRO A 143 -18.84 12.64 0.69
N GLU A 144 -18.50 13.10 1.88
CA GLU A 144 -17.18 13.64 2.21
C GLU A 144 -16.08 12.59 2.07
N GLN A 145 -16.37 11.33 2.41
CA GLN A 145 -15.41 10.23 2.24
C GLN A 145 -15.19 9.91 0.76
N LEU A 146 -16.25 9.95 -0.04
CA LEU A 146 -16.16 9.72 -1.49
C LEU A 146 -15.40 10.84 -2.19
N GLU A 147 -15.61 12.08 -1.79
CA GLU A 147 -14.84 13.22 -2.30
C GLU A 147 -13.36 13.11 -1.93
N ALA A 148 -13.07 12.74 -0.68
CA ALA A 148 -11.70 12.50 -0.23
C ALA A 148 -11.03 11.37 -1.02
N LEU A 149 -11.76 10.30 -1.32
CA LEU A 149 -11.25 9.19 -2.12
C LEU A 149 -10.98 9.64 -3.57
N ASP A 150 -11.89 10.37 -4.19
CA ASP A 150 -11.69 10.89 -5.54
C ASP A 150 -10.44 11.74 -5.62
N THR A 151 -10.26 12.66 -4.69
CA THR A 151 -9.07 13.52 -4.60
C THR A 151 -7.80 12.68 -4.43
N ALA A 152 -7.81 11.75 -3.48
CA ALA A 152 -6.65 10.90 -3.18
C ALA A 152 -6.26 10.02 -4.38
N LEU A 153 -7.24 9.46 -5.10
CA LEU A 153 -6.98 8.63 -6.28
C LEU A 153 -6.45 9.47 -7.46
N ARG A 154 -6.91 10.70 -7.63
CA ARG A 154 -6.36 11.61 -8.64
C ARG A 154 -4.90 11.94 -8.34
N GLU A 155 -4.59 12.29 -7.10
CA GLU A 155 -3.21 12.58 -6.68
C GLU A 155 -2.29 11.37 -6.87
N LEU A 156 -2.76 10.17 -6.50
CA LEU A 156 -2.02 8.93 -6.74
C LEU A 156 -1.78 8.71 -8.25
N GLY A 157 -2.82 8.91 -9.06
CA GLY A 157 -2.72 8.78 -10.52
C GLY A 157 -1.75 9.76 -11.14
N ASP A 158 -1.74 11.02 -10.68
CA ASP A 158 -0.82 12.05 -11.16
C ASP A 158 0.63 11.70 -10.79
N ALA A 159 0.87 11.29 -9.55
CA ALA A 159 2.18 10.85 -9.10
C ALA A 159 2.66 9.62 -9.91
N ALA A 160 1.78 8.65 -10.14
CA ALA A 160 2.10 7.46 -10.93
C ALA A 160 2.46 7.82 -12.37
N ARG A 161 1.69 8.69 -13.03
CA ARG A 161 2.00 9.14 -14.38
C ARG A 161 3.35 9.84 -14.46
N THR A 162 3.68 10.65 -13.48
CA THR A 162 4.98 11.34 -13.41
C THR A 162 6.13 10.37 -13.23
N ARG A 163 5.98 9.37 -12.36
CA ARG A 163 7.06 8.44 -12.01
C ARG A 163 7.25 7.30 -13.00
N PHE A 164 6.18 6.88 -13.67
CA PHE A 164 6.22 5.74 -14.61
C PHE A 164 6.22 6.17 -16.09
N ALA A 165 6.39 7.46 -16.37
CA ALA A 165 6.34 7.99 -17.73
C ALA A 165 7.59 7.67 -18.60
N ASP A 166 8.70 7.19 -18.01
CA ASP A 166 9.97 6.92 -18.70
C ASP A 166 10.12 5.46 -19.11
#